data_20796ada89198320ce4f0763986630d6
#
_entry.id   20796ada89198320ce4f0763986630d6
#
_cell.length_a   1.000
_cell.length_b   1.000
_cell.length_c   1.000
_cell.angle_alpha   90.00
_cell.angle_beta   90.00
_cell.angle_gamma   90.00
#
_symmetry.space_group_name_H-M   'P 1'
#
loop_
_entity.id
_entity.type
_entity.pdbx_description
1 polymer ?
#
loop_
_entity_poly.entity_id
_entity_poly.type
_entity_poly.pdbx_seq_one_letter_code
_entity_poly.pdbx_strand_id
1 'polypeptide(L)'
;MQTVLDGKSLITAAMLAGTLPRGKLEHHGEAFETARAELALILHATQQQIEQDKTPAEIVGRLLSFLNGLHSKVHPDVWHALIPVAQNHPILKYFLEDPLTHWSFTKPRGYSGDAQLLDYIYCDPHVAESVANASEIGKALYSHTQNVPSCVAARERRDLLTRYVDEIAVKNGPQTEILAIAAGHLREANRSVALTEGRLKRWVALDQDPQSVGLIARDFQGTAVEAIDGSVRTVLTRGHKLGKFDFIYASGLYDYLAHNVAVKLTKTCLQMLKPNGTFLFANYAEGTPDAGYRETFMDWVLLLRSEVDMWNIVNASVDRNTVEARVFFGENRNVLYAVIEKRG
;
A
#
# COMPACT_ATOMS: atom_id res chain seq x y z
N MET A 1 -16.87 11.40 -16.29
CA MET A 1 -15.76 12.36 -16.40
C MET A 1 -14.50 11.54 -16.47
N GLN A 2 -13.79 11.48 -17.60
CA GLN A 2 -12.53 10.74 -17.71
C GLN A 2 -11.48 11.47 -16.87
N THR A 3 -10.94 10.79 -15.84
CA THR A 3 -9.82 11.34 -15.06
C THR A 3 -8.60 11.33 -15.96
N VAL A 4 -8.24 12.48 -16.48
CA VAL A 4 -7.00 12.65 -17.24
C VAL A 4 -5.87 12.67 -16.23
N LEU A 5 -4.99 11.67 -16.27
CA LEU A 5 -3.72 11.68 -15.55
C LEU A 5 -2.84 12.76 -16.18
N ASP A 6 -2.82 13.96 -15.63
CA ASP A 6 -2.08 15.12 -16.17
C ASP A 6 -0.57 15.08 -15.92
N GLY A 7 -0.10 14.07 -15.18
CA GLY A 7 1.31 13.82 -14.88
C GLY A 7 1.98 14.84 -13.96
N LYS A 8 1.20 15.74 -13.38
CA LYS A 8 1.63 16.65 -12.31
C LYS A 8 0.89 16.36 -11.00
N SER A 9 -0.28 15.71 -11.10
CA SER A 9 -1.08 15.35 -9.94
C SER A 9 -0.55 14.05 -9.35
N LEU A 10 -0.27 14.06 -8.07
CA LEU A 10 -0.11 12.86 -7.25
C LEU A 10 -1.41 12.04 -7.36
N ILE A 11 -1.32 10.74 -7.64
CA ILE A 11 -2.46 9.84 -7.54
C ILE A 11 -2.77 9.72 -6.05
N THR A 12 -3.75 10.47 -5.55
CA THR A 12 -4.16 10.40 -4.16
C THR A 12 -5.33 9.44 -4.00
N ALA A 13 -5.44 8.81 -2.84
CA ALA A 13 -6.61 8.00 -2.49
C ALA A 13 -7.92 8.82 -2.60
N ALA A 14 -7.87 10.13 -2.31
CA ALA A 14 -9.00 11.04 -2.50
C ALA A 14 -9.41 11.17 -3.99
N MET A 15 -8.47 11.14 -4.92
CA MET A 15 -8.78 11.13 -6.36
C MET A 15 -9.42 9.82 -6.79
N LEU A 16 -9.00 8.69 -6.23
CA LEU A 16 -9.60 7.38 -6.47
C LEU A 16 -10.98 7.27 -5.82
N ALA A 17 -11.15 7.76 -4.60
CA ALA A 17 -12.46 7.84 -3.93
C ALA A 17 -13.44 8.75 -4.70
N GLY A 18 -12.94 9.79 -5.39
CA GLY A 18 -13.73 10.65 -6.29
C GLY A 18 -14.12 9.96 -7.61
N THR A 19 -13.46 8.87 -7.99
CA THR A 19 -13.79 8.06 -9.19
C THR A 19 -14.71 6.88 -8.89
N LEU A 20 -14.87 6.51 -7.60
CA LEU A 20 -15.91 5.55 -7.21
C LEU A 20 -17.29 6.17 -7.48
N PRO A 21 -18.22 5.43 -8.11
CA PRO A 21 -19.56 5.95 -8.36
C PRO A 21 -20.16 6.33 -7.00
N ARG A 22 -20.45 7.61 -6.80
CA ARG A 22 -21.32 8.05 -5.71
C ARG A 22 -22.73 7.58 -6.07
N GLY A 23 -23.06 6.37 -5.64
CA GLY A 23 -24.42 5.85 -5.72
C GLY A 23 -25.36 6.82 -5.02
N LYS A 24 -26.55 6.96 -5.55
CA LYS A 24 -27.56 7.79 -4.92
C LYS A 24 -28.04 7.07 -3.67
N LEU A 25 -27.76 7.61 -2.50
CA LEU A 25 -28.29 7.16 -1.18
C LEU A 25 -29.82 7.01 -1.16
N GLU A 26 -30.53 7.63 -2.12
CA GLU A 26 -31.98 7.57 -2.28
C GLU A 26 -32.55 6.14 -2.28
N HIS A 27 -31.79 5.13 -2.71
CA HIS A 27 -32.22 3.74 -2.72
C HIS A 27 -31.81 2.92 -1.47
N HIS A 28 -31.02 3.49 -0.56
CA HIS A 28 -30.45 2.80 0.61
C HIS A 28 -30.79 3.46 1.95
N GLY A 29 -31.78 4.37 2.01
CA GLY A 29 -32.04 5.23 3.18
C GLY A 29 -32.25 4.44 4.48
N GLU A 30 -33.05 3.39 4.50
CA GLU A 30 -33.30 2.57 5.69
C GLU A 30 -32.04 1.78 6.11
N ALA A 31 -31.33 1.19 5.14
CA ALA A 31 -30.09 0.47 5.40
C ALA A 31 -28.99 1.40 5.95
N PHE A 32 -28.91 2.62 5.45
CA PHE A 32 -27.99 3.64 5.95
C PHE A 32 -28.34 4.05 7.38
N GLU A 33 -29.62 4.35 7.69
CA GLU A 33 -30.03 4.76 9.04
C GLU A 33 -29.79 3.65 10.05
N THR A 34 -30.08 2.38 9.71
CA THR A 34 -29.79 1.24 10.57
C THR A 34 -28.28 1.09 10.83
N ALA A 35 -27.47 1.10 9.79
CA ALA A 35 -26.03 0.97 9.89
C ALA A 35 -25.39 2.16 10.64
N ARG A 36 -25.93 3.37 10.44
CA ARG A 36 -25.50 4.59 11.15
C ARG A 36 -25.77 4.46 12.66
N ALA A 37 -26.93 3.95 13.03
CA ALA A 37 -27.28 3.73 14.43
C ALA A 37 -26.37 2.67 15.10
N GLU A 38 -26.13 1.55 14.40
CA GLU A 38 -25.21 0.50 14.86
C GLU A 38 -23.78 1.07 15.05
N LEU A 39 -23.29 1.84 14.07
CA LEU A 39 -21.98 2.51 14.12
C LEU A 39 -21.89 3.49 15.28
N ALA A 40 -22.87 4.40 15.43
CA ALA A 40 -22.87 5.39 16.49
C ALA A 40 -22.85 4.75 17.88
N LEU A 41 -23.60 3.66 18.09
CA LEU A 41 -23.64 2.93 19.36
C LEU A 41 -22.26 2.35 19.71
N ILE A 42 -21.60 1.67 18.76
CA ILE A 42 -20.30 1.05 19.05
C ILE A 42 -19.22 2.11 19.27
N LEU A 43 -19.21 3.20 18.50
CA LEU A 43 -18.26 4.29 18.66
C LEU A 43 -18.41 4.95 20.05
N HIS A 44 -19.64 5.20 20.48
CA HIS A 44 -19.92 5.77 21.81
C HIS A 44 -19.49 4.82 22.93
N ALA A 45 -19.85 3.53 22.84
CA ALA A 45 -19.43 2.52 23.81
C ALA A 45 -17.91 2.37 23.88
N THR A 46 -17.24 2.41 22.72
CA THR A 46 -15.78 2.35 22.62
C THR A 46 -15.13 3.58 23.28
N GLN A 47 -15.68 4.78 23.03
CA GLN A 47 -15.20 6.01 23.67
C GLN A 47 -15.29 5.93 25.18
N GLN A 48 -16.46 5.52 25.75
CA GLN A 48 -16.64 5.36 27.18
C GLN A 48 -15.64 4.36 27.79
N GLN A 49 -15.33 3.28 27.07
CA GLN A 49 -14.36 2.30 27.54
C GLN A 49 -12.93 2.85 27.60
N ILE A 50 -12.53 3.65 26.60
CA ILE A 50 -11.23 4.35 26.61
C ILE A 50 -11.16 5.34 27.78
N GLU A 51 -12.21 6.10 28.02
CA GLU A 51 -12.30 7.07 29.12
C GLU A 51 -12.32 6.43 30.51
N GLN A 52 -12.61 5.14 30.62
CA GLN A 52 -12.61 4.37 31.86
C GLN A 52 -11.29 3.60 32.10
N ASP A 53 -10.21 3.97 31.41
CA ASP A 53 -8.88 3.34 31.53
C ASP A 53 -8.86 1.82 31.27
N LYS A 54 -9.78 1.31 30.45
CA LYS A 54 -9.75 -0.09 30.02
C LYS A 54 -8.66 -0.30 28.99
N THR A 55 -8.13 -1.51 28.91
CA THR A 55 -6.99 -1.89 28.05
C THR A 55 -7.23 -1.45 26.59
N PRO A 56 -6.52 -0.44 26.05
CA PRO A 56 -6.79 0.11 24.72
C PRO A 56 -6.74 -0.94 23.60
N ALA A 57 -5.84 -1.92 23.69
CA ALA A 57 -5.67 -2.97 22.69
C ALA A 57 -6.93 -3.83 22.49
N GLU A 58 -7.59 -4.24 23.59
CA GLU A 58 -8.82 -5.05 23.51
C GLU A 58 -10.00 -4.24 22.96
N ILE A 59 -10.06 -2.96 23.33
CA ILE A 59 -11.09 -2.04 22.88
C ILE A 59 -10.99 -1.86 21.36
N VAL A 60 -9.78 -1.59 20.87
CA VAL A 60 -9.52 -1.40 19.43
C VAL A 60 -9.77 -2.69 18.65
N GLY A 61 -9.35 -3.84 19.16
CA GLY A 61 -9.61 -5.13 18.53
C GLY A 61 -11.10 -5.41 18.31
N ARG A 62 -11.94 -5.07 19.29
CA ARG A 62 -13.42 -5.19 19.17
C ARG A 62 -13.99 -4.23 18.13
N LEU A 63 -13.52 -2.98 18.13
CA LEU A 63 -13.96 -2.00 17.14
C LEU A 63 -13.54 -2.39 15.72
N LEU A 64 -12.31 -2.86 15.53
CA LEU A 64 -11.82 -3.37 14.24
C LEU A 64 -12.72 -4.51 13.73
N SER A 65 -13.03 -5.47 14.58
CA SER A 65 -13.92 -6.59 14.23
C SER A 65 -15.32 -6.12 13.86
N PHE A 66 -15.87 -5.15 14.59
CA PHE A 66 -17.18 -4.57 14.28
C PHE A 66 -17.15 -3.83 12.94
N LEU A 67 -16.17 -2.96 12.72
CA LEU A 67 -16.04 -2.19 11.47
C LEU A 67 -15.86 -3.12 10.26
N ASN A 68 -15.10 -4.19 10.41
CA ASN A 68 -14.96 -5.20 9.36
C ASN A 68 -16.29 -5.92 9.07
N GLY A 69 -17.02 -6.31 10.10
CA GLY A 69 -18.34 -6.92 9.96
C GLY A 69 -19.35 -5.99 9.28
N LEU A 70 -19.37 -4.72 9.68
CA LEU A 70 -20.25 -3.71 9.07
C LEU A 70 -19.87 -3.44 7.61
N HIS A 71 -18.57 -3.24 7.34
CA HIS A 71 -18.03 -3.04 5.99
C HIS A 71 -18.44 -4.17 5.04
N SER A 72 -18.37 -5.42 5.49
CA SER A 72 -18.71 -6.60 4.68
C SER A 72 -20.22 -6.80 4.50
N LYS A 73 -21.05 -6.26 5.42
CA LYS A 73 -22.51 -6.46 5.47
C LYS A 73 -23.28 -5.46 4.60
N VAL A 74 -22.77 -4.21 4.52
CA VAL A 74 -23.52 -3.13 3.87
C VAL A 74 -23.08 -2.92 2.42
N HIS A 75 -23.96 -2.31 1.61
CA HIS A 75 -23.63 -1.93 0.25
C HIS A 75 -22.48 -0.89 0.27
N PRO A 76 -21.53 -0.90 -0.69
CA PRO A 76 -20.42 0.06 -0.73
C PRO A 76 -20.84 1.53 -0.63
N ASP A 77 -21.96 1.93 -1.24
CA ASP A 77 -22.45 3.30 -1.14
C ASP A 77 -22.86 3.67 0.28
N VAL A 78 -23.49 2.73 1.01
CA VAL A 78 -23.82 2.90 2.43
C VAL A 78 -22.55 3.02 3.26
N TRP A 79 -21.58 2.14 3.02
CA TRP A 79 -20.30 2.20 3.71
C TRP A 79 -19.59 3.54 3.51
N HIS A 80 -19.47 4.00 2.28
CA HIS A 80 -18.84 5.29 1.99
C HIS A 80 -19.55 6.48 2.68
N ALA A 81 -20.87 6.39 2.83
CA ALA A 81 -21.63 7.41 3.57
C ALA A 81 -21.43 7.34 5.09
N LEU A 82 -21.03 6.19 5.63
CA LEU A 82 -20.72 6.01 7.05
C LEU A 82 -19.33 6.51 7.44
N ILE A 83 -18.36 6.57 6.51
CA ILE A 83 -17.01 7.06 6.79
C ILE A 83 -17.03 8.45 7.46
N PRO A 84 -17.71 9.47 6.90
CA PRO A 84 -17.79 10.78 7.57
C PRO A 84 -18.46 10.73 8.94
N VAL A 85 -19.39 9.80 9.17
CA VAL A 85 -20.03 9.62 10.49
C VAL A 85 -19.00 9.21 11.54
N ALA A 86 -18.14 8.23 11.19
CA ALA A 86 -17.03 7.81 12.07
C ALA A 86 -16.01 8.93 12.28
N GLN A 87 -15.62 9.62 11.21
CA GLN A 87 -14.62 10.69 11.25
C GLN A 87 -15.09 11.94 12.01
N ASN A 88 -16.39 12.21 12.09
CA ASN A 88 -16.95 13.32 12.88
C ASN A 88 -17.27 12.91 14.32
N HIS A 89 -17.11 11.64 14.71
CA HIS A 89 -17.37 11.19 16.08
C HIS A 89 -16.22 11.61 17.02
N PRO A 90 -16.53 12.06 18.27
CA PRO A 90 -15.51 12.51 19.23
C PRO A 90 -14.42 11.49 19.56
N ILE A 91 -14.64 10.21 19.31
CA ILE A 91 -13.66 9.14 19.51
C ILE A 91 -12.41 9.33 18.64
N LEU A 92 -12.52 9.97 17.47
CA LEU A 92 -11.41 10.19 16.55
C LEU A 92 -10.21 10.83 17.25
N LYS A 93 -10.43 11.74 18.20
CA LYS A 93 -9.35 12.40 18.96
C LYS A 93 -8.42 11.40 19.66
N TYR A 94 -8.94 10.27 20.15
CA TYR A 94 -8.14 9.23 20.81
C TYR A 94 -7.36 8.40 19.78
N PHE A 95 -7.98 8.07 18.64
CA PHE A 95 -7.27 7.34 17.58
C PHE A 95 -6.18 8.17 16.92
N LEU A 96 -6.33 9.49 16.88
CA LEU A 96 -5.29 10.40 16.39
C LEU A 96 -4.12 10.58 17.38
N GLU A 97 -4.19 10.03 18.58
CA GLU A 97 -3.01 9.93 19.46
C GLU A 97 -2.04 8.83 19.00
N ASP A 98 -2.52 7.81 18.25
CA ASP A 98 -1.68 6.82 17.59
C ASP A 98 -0.89 7.45 16.43
N PRO A 99 0.46 7.44 16.47
CA PRO A 99 1.28 8.06 15.42
C PRO A 99 1.01 7.51 14.02
N LEU A 100 0.72 6.22 13.88
CA LEU A 100 0.42 5.58 12.60
C LEU A 100 -0.91 6.09 12.05
N THR A 101 -1.97 6.07 12.86
CA THR A 101 -3.30 6.55 12.48
C THR A 101 -3.28 8.06 12.20
N HIS A 102 -2.62 8.84 13.05
CA HIS A 102 -2.48 10.28 12.88
C HIS A 102 -1.80 10.65 11.56
N TRP A 103 -0.67 10.02 11.24
CA TRP A 103 0.06 10.28 10.00
C TRP A 103 -0.80 10.00 8.77
N SER A 104 -1.47 8.83 8.77
CA SER A 104 -2.34 8.45 7.66
C SER A 104 -3.51 9.42 7.48
N PHE A 105 -4.18 9.78 8.58
CA PHE A 105 -5.35 10.66 8.55
C PHE A 105 -5.01 12.09 8.12
N THR A 106 -3.95 12.66 8.66
CA THR A 106 -3.54 14.06 8.41
C THR A 106 -2.85 14.26 7.06
N LYS A 107 -2.31 13.19 6.48
CA LYS A 107 -1.67 13.19 5.14
C LYS A 107 -0.63 14.31 4.96
N PRO A 108 0.43 14.38 5.78
CA PRO A 108 1.39 15.49 5.71
C PRO A 108 2.05 15.67 4.34
N ARG A 109 2.11 14.60 3.53
CA ARG A 109 2.64 14.60 2.16
C ARG A 109 1.56 14.80 1.09
N GLY A 110 0.30 15.08 1.48
CA GLY A 110 -0.83 15.35 0.60
C GLY A 110 -1.56 14.13 0.06
N TYR A 111 -1.15 12.92 0.43
CA TYR A 111 -1.79 11.66 0.04
C TYR A 111 -1.65 10.60 1.13
N SER A 112 -2.54 9.62 1.16
CA SER A 112 -2.46 8.48 2.09
C SER A 112 -1.61 7.35 1.51
N GLY A 113 -1.01 6.54 2.39
CA GLY A 113 -0.16 5.42 1.99
C GLY A 113 1.24 5.86 1.53
N ASP A 114 1.72 7.00 1.99
CA ASP A 114 3.05 7.50 1.66
C ASP A 114 4.16 6.65 2.31
N ALA A 115 5.40 6.88 1.90
CA ALA A 115 6.54 6.11 2.37
C ALA A 115 6.82 6.27 3.87
N GLN A 116 6.50 7.42 4.46
CA GLN A 116 6.63 7.63 5.90
C GLN A 116 5.57 6.84 6.69
N LEU A 117 4.36 6.69 6.16
CA LEU A 117 3.35 5.80 6.75
C LEU A 117 3.86 4.36 6.78
N LEU A 118 4.52 3.91 5.71
CA LEU A 118 5.14 2.58 5.70
C LEU A 118 6.27 2.44 6.71
N ASP A 119 7.03 3.51 7.01
CA ASP A 119 8.03 3.48 8.08
C ASP A 119 7.39 3.19 9.46
N TYR A 120 6.22 3.76 9.77
CA TYR A 120 5.46 3.39 10.97
C TYR A 120 5.04 1.91 10.95
N ILE A 121 4.56 1.42 9.81
CA ILE A 121 4.18 0.00 9.63
C ILE A 121 5.39 -0.92 9.78
N TYR A 122 6.54 -0.51 9.29
CA TYR A 122 7.80 -1.27 9.37
C TYR A 122 8.50 -1.16 10.72
N CYS A 123 8.03 -0.29 11.62
CA CYS A 123 8.70 0.06 12.87
C CYS A 123 10.14 0.53 12.61
N ASP A 124 10.32 1.35 11.58
CA ASP A 124 11.62 1.83 11.16
C ASP A 124 12.21 2.78 12.20
N PRO A 125 13.54 2.76 12.44
CA PRO A 125 14.19 3.66 13.38
C PRO A 125 13.93 5.16 13.16
N HIS A 126 13.64 5.58 11.91
CA HIS A 126 13.33 6.98 11.60
C HIS A 126 12.03 7.50 12.25
N VAL A 127 11.13 6.63 12.66
CA VAL A 127 9.89 7.01 13.36
C VAL A 127 9.95 6.77 14.88
N ALA A 128 11.03 6.17 15.39
CA ALA A 128 11.14 5.76 16.80
C ALA A 128 10.96 6.94 17.77
N GLU A 129 11.51 8.11 17.47
CA GLU A 129 11.34 9.31 18.30
C GLU A 129 9.90 9.79 18.32
N SER A 130 9.22 9.81 17.17
CA SER A 130 7.80 10.19 17.10
C SER A 130 6.92 9.25 17.90
N VAL A 131 7.20 7.93 17.85
CA VAL A 131 6.48 6.93 18.65
C VAL A 131 6.78 7.11 20.14
N ALA A 132 8.04 7.34 20.52
CA ALA A 132 8.44 7.54 21.91
C ALA A 132 7.79 8.79 22.54
N ASN A 133 7.57 9.83 21.75
CA ASN A 133 6.94 11.09 22.17
C ASN A 133 5.41 11.07 22.15
N ALA A 134 4.78 9.99 21.67
CA ALA A 134 3.33 9.84 21.73
C ALA A 134 2.84 9.70 23.18
N SER A 135 1.56 10.03 23.42
CA SER A 135 0.93 9.79 24.72
C SER A 135 0.90 8.30 25.09
N GLU A 136 0.64 7.97 26.33
CA GLU A 136 0.52 6.57 26.76
C GLU A 136 -0.61 5.85 26.01
N ILE A 137 -1.74 6.52 25.76
CA ILE A 137 -2.82 6.00 24.92
C ILE A 137 -2.31 5.79 23.48
N GLY A 138 -1.63 6.78 22.91
CA GLY A 138 -1.07 6.71 21.57
C GLY A 138 -0.09 5.55 21.39
N LYS A 139 0.81 5.33 22.35
CA LYS A 139 1.74 4.18 22.37
C LYS A 139 1.00 2.85 22.44
N ALA A 140 -0.02 2.75 23.31
CA ALA A 140 -0.82 1.55 23.45
C ALA A 140 -1.62 1.24 22.18
N LEU A 141 -2.19 2.25 21.53
CA LEU A 141 -2.86 2.12 20.25
C LEU A 141 -1.89 1.70 19.15
N TYR A 142 -0.75 2.37 19.02
CA TYR A 142 0.28 2.04 18.04
C TYR A 142 0.78 0.60 18.19
N SER A 143 0.99 0.12 19.43
CA SER A 143 1.41 -1.26 19.67
C SER A 143 0.41 -2.29 19.12
N HIS A 144 -0.86 -1.92 19.01
CA HIS A 144 -1.91 -2.74 18.41
C HIS A 144 -2.00 -2.54 16.90
N THR A 145 -2.12 -1.29 16.43
CA THR A 145 -2.37 -0.95 15.02
C THR A 145 -1.22 -1.37 14.10
N GLN A 146 0.05 -1.27 14.55
CA GLN A 146 1.19 -1.79 13.80
C GLN A 146 1.16 -3.31 13.59
N ASN A 147 0.36 -4.05 14.36
CA ASN A 147 0.25 -5.50 14.31
C ASN A 147 -1.06 -6.01 13.68
N VAL A 148 -1.90 -5.13 13.15
CA VAL A 148 -3.06 -5.57 12.38
C VAL A 148 -2.63 -6.35 11.13
N PRO A 149 -3.47 -7.25 10.62
CA PRO A 149 -3.09 -8.16 9.54
C PRO A 149 -2.52 -7.48 8.29
N SER A 150 -3.03 -6.31 7.88
CA SER A 150 -2.49 -5.57 6.73
C SER A 150 -1.08 -5.03 6.98
N CYS A 151 -0.76 -4.59 8.20
CA CYS A 151 0.58 -4.13 8.57
C CYS A 151 1.59 -5.29 8.61
N VAL A 152 1.18 -6.44 9.13
CA VAL A 152 1.99 -7.67 9.10
C VAL A 152 2.29 -8.07 7.65
N ALA A 153 1.27 -8.06 6.78
CA ALA A 153 1.44 -8.36 5.35
C ALA A 153 2.36 -7.37 4.63
N ALA A 154 2.33 -6.08 5.01
CA ALA A 154 3.25 -5.10 4.44
C ALA A 154 4.72 -5.38 4.81
N ARG A 155 4.98 -5.83 6.06
CA ARG A 155 6.32 -6.27 6.48
C ARG A 155 6.76 -7.53 5.74
N GLU A 156 5.90 -8.53 5.62
CA GLU A 156 6.14 -9.73 4.82
C GLU A 156 6.46 -9.36 3.35
N ARG A 157 5.69 -8.44 2.76
CA ARG A 157 5.91 -7.95 1.39
C ARG A 157 7.30 -7.34 1.23
N ARG A 158 7.75 -6.49 2.14
CA ARG A 158 9.10 -5.93 2.15
C ARG A 158 10.16 -7.04 2.17
N ASP A 159 10.00 -8.00 3.07
CA ASP A 159 10.97 -9.09 3.24
C ASP A 159 10.96 -10.06 2.05
N LEU A 160 9.81 -10.25 1.42
CA LEU A 160 9.68 -11.01 0.17
C LEU A 160 10.43 -10.32 -0.99
N LEU A 161 10.30 -9.01 -1.13
CA LEU A 161 11.04 -8.25 -2.15
C LEU A 161 12.55 -8.33 -1.94
N THR A 162 13.03 -8.21 -0.70
CA THR A 162 14.44 -8.41 -0.37
C THR A 162 14.94 -9.79 -0.87
N ARG A 163 14.18 -10.86 -0.60
CA ARG A 163 14.54 -12.20 -1.07
C ARG A 163 14.61 -12.29 -2.60
N TYR A 164 13.63 -11.72 -3.31
CA TYR A 164 13.65 -11.70 -4.79
C TYR A 164 14.89 -10.99 -5.33
N VAL A 165 15.23 -9.82 -4.74
CA VAL A 165 16.45 -9.08 -5.13
C VAL A 165 17.69 -9.94 -4.96
N ASP A 166 17.86 -10.57 -3.80
CA ASP A 166 19.04 -11.36 -3.49
C ASP A 166 19.12 -12.64 -4.33
N GLU A 167 18.01 -13.34 -4.54
CA GLU A 167 17.93 -14.54 -5.39
C GLU A 167 18.26 -14.23 -6.86
N ILE A 168 17.73 -13.14 -7.39
CA ILE A 168 17.98 -12.70 -8.77
C ILE A 168 19.45 -12.26 -8.93
N ALA A 169 20.00 -11.58 -7.93
CA ALA A 169 21.41 -11.22 -7.93
C ALA A 169 22.33 -12.43 -7.89
N VAL A 170 21.97 -13.47 -7.14
CA VAL A 170 22.71 -14.76 -7.15
C VAL A 170 22.63 -15.42 -8.52
N LYS A 171 21.44 -15.44 -9.14
CA LYS A 171 21.19 -16.08 -10.45
C LYS A 171 21.95 -15.40 -11.59
N ASN A 172 21.95 -14.05 -11.60
CA ASN A 172 22.43 -13.25 -12.74
C ASN A 172 23.84 -12.66 -12.52
N GLY A 173 24.37 -12.74 -11.29
CA GLY A 173 25.68 -12.21 -10.92
C GLY A 173 25.75 -10.68 -10.84
N PRO A 174 26.96 -10.08 -10.80
CA PRO A 174 27.17 -8.68 -10.46
C PRO A 174 26.69 -7.69 -11.55
N GLN A 175 26.19 -8.16 -12.68
CA GLN A 175 25.57 -7.34 -13.71
C GLN A 175 24.06 -7.19 -13.56
N THR A 176 23.51 -7.61 -12.43
CA THR A 176 22.08 -7.53 -12.12
C THR A 176 21.62 -6.09 -12.04
N GLU A 177 20.56 -5.76 -12.77
CA GLU A 177 19.91 -4.45 -12.82
C GLU A 177 18.46 -4.55 -12.36
N ILE A 178 18.07 -3.73 -11.40
CA ILE A 178 16.76 -3.74 -10.74
C ILE A 178 16.06 -2.41 -10.92
N LEU A 179 14.72 -2.44 -11.07
CA LEU A 179 13.86 -1.26 -11.06
C LEU A 179 12.75 -1.42 -10.02
N ALA A 180 12.74 -0.55 -9.02
CA ALA A 180 11.62 -0.35 -8.10
C ALA A 180 10.75 0.81 -8.60
N ILE A 181 9.46 0.57 -8.80
CA ILE A 181 8.49 1.59 -9.24
C ILE A 181 7.61 1.96 -8.04
N ALA A 182 7.48 3.26 -7.76
CA ALA A 182 6.93 3.80 -6.53
C ALA A 182 7.69 3.21 -5.32
N ALA A 183 9.00 3.48 -5.31
CA ALA A 183 9.95 2.86 -4.40
C ALA A 183 9.76 3.26 -2.93
N GLY A 184 9.05 4.36 -2.66
CA GLY A 184 8.92 4.92 -1.32
C GLY A 184 10.28 5.25 -0.72
N HIS A 185 10.58 4.74 0.49
CA HIS A 185 11.90 4.88 1.13
C HIS A 185 12.85 3.71 0.84
N LEU A 186 12.47 2.79 -0.04
CA LEU A 186 13.26 1.62 -0.46
C LEU A 186 13.76 0.77 0.73
N ARG A 187 12.91 0.51 1.73
CA ARG A 187 13.31 -0.17 2.99
C ARG A 187 13.73 -1.64 2.80
N GLU A 188 13.33 -2.28 1.72
CA GLU A 188 13.81 -3.60 1.33
C GLU A 188 15.32 -3.60 1.01
N ALA A 189 15.86 -2.49 0.51
CA ALA A 189 17.28 -2.37 0.20
C ALA A 189 18.17 -2.38 1.44
N ASN A 190 17.69 -1.86 2.58
CA ASN A 190 18.39 -1.91 3.87
C ASN A 190 18.65 -3.35 4.34
N ARG A 191 17.95 -4.33 3.79
CA ARG A 191 17.99 -5.74 4.19
C ARG A 191 18.66 -6.63 3.14
N SER A 192 18.97 -6.10 1.95
CA SER A 192 19.55 -6.85 0.84
C SER A 192 21.03 -7.15 1.06
N VAL A 193 21.35 -8.42 1.09
CA VAL A 193 22.74 -8.91 1.13
C VAL A 193 23.45 -8.59 -0.19
N ALA A 194 22.75 -8.72 -1.32
CA ALA A 194 23.31 -8.42 -2.64
C ALA A 194 23.73 -6.96 -2.77
N LEU A 195 22.96 -6.01 -2.19
CA LEU A 195 23.32 -4.59 -2.16
C LEU A 195 24.53 -4.36 -1.25
N THR A 196 24.49 -4.89 -0.03
CA THR A 196 25.57 -4.70 0.97
C THR A 196 26.91 -5.26 0.49
N GLU A 197 26.90 -6.37 -0.23
CA GLU A 197 28.11 -7.02 -0.77
C GLU A 197 28.52 -6.48 -2.15
N GLY A 198 27.85 -5.44 -2.68
CA GLY A 198 28.18 -4.83 -3.97
C GLY A 198 27.95 -5.77 -5.17
N ARG A 199 26.99 -6.69 -5.06
CA ARG A 199 26.66 -7.69 -6.10
C ARG A 199 25.60 -7.20 -7.10
N LEU A 200 25.29 -5.92 -7.11
CA LEU A 200 24.36 -5.30 -8.05
C LEU A 200 25.09 -4.29 -8.94
N LYS A 201 24.76 -4.29 -10.23
CA LYS A 201 25.24 -3.26 -11.15
C LYS A 201 24.53 -1.92 -10.88
N ARG A 202 23.19 -1.97 -10.74
CA ARG A 202 22.38 -0.83 -10.33
C ARG A 202 21.00 -1.25 -9.83
N TRP A 203 20.46 -0.43 -8.95
CA TRP A 203 19.09 -0.53 -8.46
C TRP A 203 18.41 0.83 -8.62
N VAL A 204 17.65 0.99 -9.69
CA VAL A 204 16.88 2.22 -9.95
C VAL A 204 15.67 2.24 -9.02
N ALA A 205 15.60 3.24 -8.16
CA ALA A 205 14.49 3.53 -7.27
C ALA A 205 13.73 4.76 -7.79
N LEU A 206 12.61 4.52 -8.47
CA LEU A 206 11.79 5.57 -9.06
C LEU A 206 10.60 5.87 -8.15
N ASP A 207 10.50 7.13 -7.72
CA ASP A 207 9.36 7.62 -6.95
C ASP A 207 8.96 9.03 -7.39
N GLN A 208 7.69 9.37 -7.21
CA GLN A 208 7.16 10.68 -7.55
C GLN A 208 7.23 11.70 -6.40
N ASP A 209 7.48 11.23 -5.17
CA ASP A 209 7.61 12.07 -3.99
C ASP A 209 9.05 12.55 -3.84
N PRO A 210 9.32 13.87 -4.00
CA PRO A 210 10.67 14.41 -3.89
C PRO A 210 11.33 14.15 -2.53
N GLN A 211 10.54 14.03 -1.46
CA GLN A 211 11.07 13.72 -0.12
C GLN A 211 11.59 12.28 -0.07
N SER A 212 10.86 11.33 -0.67
CA SER A 212 11.28 9.94 -0.78
C SER A 212 12.54 9.83 -1.65
N VAL A 213 12.57 10.48 -2.81
CA VAL A 213 13.75 10.52 -3.70
C VAL A 213 14.97 11.10 -2.99
N GLY A 214 14.79 12.22 -2.28
CA GLY A 214 15.88 12.85 -1.51
C GLY A 214 16.40 11.98 -0.37
N LEU A 215 15.51 11.24 0.31
CA LEU A 215 15.88 10.30 1.36
C LEU A 215 16.68 9.13 0.79
N ILE A 216 16.20 8.50 -0.28
CA ILE A 216 16.92 7.40 -0.94
C ILE A 216 18.32 7.85 -1.39
N ALA A 217 18.41 9.00 -2.06
CA ALA A 217 19.69 9.54 -2.55
C ALA A 217 20.70 9.76 -1.42
N ARG A 218 20.26 10.17 -0.23
CA ARG A 218 21.09 10.35 0.95
C ARG A 218 21.47 9.01 1.60
N ASP A 219 20.47 8.16 1.88
CA ASP A 219 20.66 6.96 2.69
C ASP A 219 21.45 5.87 1.94
N PHE A 220 21.38 5.85 0.61
CA PHE A 220 22.09 4.89 -0.25
C PHE A 220 23.24 5.51 -1.05
N GLN A 221 23.77 6.68 -0.62
CA GLN A 221 24.91 7.32 -1.28
C GLN A 221 26.12 6.38 -1.32
N GLY A 222 26.73 6.25 -2.48
CA GLY A 222 27.91 5.39 -2.68
C GLY A 222 27.59 3.90 -2.88
N THR A 223 26.33 3.52 -2.95
CA THR A 223 25.89 2.16 -3.30
C THR A 223 25.46 2.07 -4.78
N ALA A 224 24.97 0.91 -5.19
CA ALA A 224 24.41 0.71 -6.53
C ALA A 224 23.00 1.30 -6.72
N VAL A 225 22.43 1.99 -5.72
CA VAL A 225 21.08 2.57 -5.79
C VAL A 225 21.11 3.92 -6.51
N GLU A 226 20.21 4.08 -7.47
CA GLU A 226 19.98 5.31 -8.23
C GLU A 226 18.57 5.84 -7.93
N ALA A 227 18.44 6.93 -7.16
CA ALA A 227 17.16 7.58 -6.90
C ALA A 227 16.73 8.44 -8.10
N ILE A 228 15.53 8.22 -8.61
CA ILE A 228 15.00 8.93 -9.78
C ILE A 228 13.62 9.52 -9.45
N ASP A 229 13.47 10.84 -9.66
CA ASP A 229 12.17 11.49 -9.64
C ASP A 229 11.35 11.09 -10.88
N GLY A 230 10.22 10.45 -10.65
CA GLY A 230 9.34 10.00 -11.70
C GLY A 230 8.06 9.33 -11.22
N SER A 231 7.04 9.45 -12.03
CA SER A 231 5.70 8.90 -11.79
C SER A 231 5.41 7.68 -12.67
N VAL A 232 4.26 7.04 -12.44
CA VAL A 232 3.71 6.03 -13.36
C VAL A 232 3.71 6.53 -14.82
N ARG A 233 3.36 7.81 -15.03
CA ARG A 233 3.40 8.41 -16.37
C ARG A 233 4.81 8.41 -16.94
N THR A 234 5.83 8.67 -16.12
CA THR A 234 7.24 8.61 -16.57
C THR A 234 7.57 7.21 -17.09
N VAL A 235 7.17 6.17 -16.37
CA VAL A 235 7.37 4.78 -16.80
C VAL A 235 6.62 4.51 -18.10
N LEU A 236 5.35 4.91 -18.21
CA LEU A 236 4.51 4.66 -19.38
C LEU A 236 4.99 5.39 -20.64
N THR A 237 5.62 6.56 -20.50
CA THR A 237 6.02 7.39 -21.66
C THR A 237 7.50 7.36 -21.97
N ARG A 238 8.33 7.14 -20.95
CA ARG A 238 9.79 7.25 -21.04
C ARG A 238 10.53 6.04 -20.45
N GLY A 239 9.82 4.99 -20.01
CA GLY A 239 10.42 3.82 -19.37
C GLY A 239 11.54 3.19 -20.20
N HIS A 240 11.42 3.20 -21.54
CA HIS A 240 12.47 2.72 -22.45
C HIS A 240 13.81 3.44 -22.29
N LYS A 241 13.82 4.69 -21.78
CA LYS A 241 15.05 5.45 -21.51
C LYS A 241 15.77 4.99 -20.24
N LEU A 242 15.07 4.31 -19.34
CA LEU A 242 15.67 3.74 -18.14
C LEU A 242 16.51 2.48 -18.43
N GLY A 243 16.29 1.85 -19.59
CA GLY A 243 17.00 0.65 -20.02
C GLY A 243 16.22 -0.64 -19.80
N LYS A 244 16.95 -1.74 -19.66
CA LYS A 244 16.42 -3.08 -19.43
C LYS A 244 16.88 -3.62 -18.08
N PHE A 245 16.02 -4.41 -17.44
CA PHE A 245 16.21 -4.86 -16.07
C PHE A 245 16.05 -6.39 -15.96
N ASP A 246 16.78 -6.98 -15.04
CA ASP A 246 16.63 -8.38 -14.66
C ASP A 246 15.43 -8.56 -13.73
N PHE A 247 15.17 -7.55 -12.89
CA PHE A 247 14.02 -7.52 -11.99
C PHE A 247 13.34 -6.15 -11.99
N ILE A 248 12.02 -6.15 -12.15
CA ILE A 248 11.19 -4.96 -11.99
C ILE A 248 10.13 -5.30 -10.95
N TYR A 249 9.85 -4.38 -10.04
CA TYR A 249 8.75 -4.56 -9.11
C TYR A 249 8.00 -3.26 -8.78
N ALA A 250 6.74 -3.44 -8.38
CA ALA A 250 5.86 -2.37 -7.91
C ALA A 250 5.03 -2.90 -6.72
N SER A 251 5.46 -2.60 -5.50
CA SER A 251 4.92 -3.26 -4.31
C SER A 251 3.70 -2.60 -3.69
N GLY A 252 3.58 -1.28 -3.73
CA GLY A 252 2.50 -0.50 -3.10
C GLY A 252 1.74 0.39 -4.08
N LEU A 253 1.86 0.14 -5.37
CA LEU A 253 1.33 1.01 -6.41
C LEU A 253 -0.01 0.51 -6.98
N TYR A 254 -0.15 -0.79 -7.17
CA TYR A 254 -1.31 -1.38 -7.85
C TYR A 254 -2.60 -1.19 -7.06
N ASP A 255 -2.51 -1.03 -5.76
CA ASP A 255 -3.61 -0.67 -4.86
C ASP A 255 -4.32 0.66 -5.24
N TYR A 256 -3.70 1.46 -6.10
CA TYR A 256 -4.20 2.77 -6.55
C TYR A 256 -4.49 2.84 -8.05
N LEU A 257 -4.21 1.77 -8.80
CA LEU A 257 -4.35 1.77 -10.25
C LEU A 257 -5.67 1.16 -10.70
N ALA A 258 -6.47 1.92 -11.45
CA ALA A 258 -7.59 1.35 -12.19
C ALA A 258 -7.11 0.24 -13.14
N HIS A 259 -7.95 -0.75 -13.42
CA HIS A 259 -7.60 -1.96 -14.18
C HIS A 259 -6.85 -1.65 -15.49
N ASN A 260 -7.36 -0.72 -16.30
CA ASN A 260 -6.74 -0.37 -17.58
C ASN A 260 -5.33 0.23 -17.43
N VAL A 261 -5.09 0.99 -16.35
CA VAL A 261 -3.77 1.58 -16.06
C VAL A 261 -2.83 0.49 -15.57
N ALA A 262 -3.29 -0.40 -14.70
CA ALA A 262 -2.54 -1.56 -14.22
C ALA A 262 -2.08 -2.45 -15.39
N VAL A 263 -2.98 -2.79 -16.33
CA VAL A 263 -2.66 -3.54 -17.55
C VAL A 263 -1.61 -2.81 -18.39
N LYS A 264 -1.77 -1.50 -18.61
CA LYS A 264 -0.83 -0.72 -19.42
C LYS A 264 0.56 -0.66 -18.77
N LEU A 265 0.62 -0.47 -17.45
CA LEU A 265 1.88 -0.46 -16.71
C LEU A 265 2.56 -1.85 -16.78
N THR A 266 1.82 -2.92 -16.55
CA THR A 266 2.33 -4.30 -16.66
C THR A 266 2.94 -4.56 -18.04
N LYS A 267 2.24 -4.19 -19.14
CA LYS A 267 2.78 -4.29 -20.51
C LYS A 267 4.11 -3.55 -20.66
N THR A 268 4.18 -2.33 -20.15
CA THR A 268 5.39 -1.51 -20.24
C THR A 268 6.54 -2.14 -19.44
N CYS A 269 6.28 -2.62 -18.22
CA CYS A 269 7.28 -3.31 -17.41
C CYS A 269 7.82 -4.55 -18.11
N LEU A 270 6.95 -5.37 -18.70
CA LEU A 270 7.37 -6.58 -19.44
C LEU A 270 8.23 -6.24 -20.68
N GLN A 271 7.97 -5.10 -21.34
CA GLN A 271 8.82 -4.60 -22.43
C GLN A 271 10.19 -4.13 -21.92
N MET A 272 10.29 -3.70 -20.67
CA MET A 272 11.55 -3.26 -20.04
C MET A 272 12.35 -4.41 -19.42
N LEU A 273 11.84 -5.63 -19.40
CA LEU A 273 12.59 -6.79 -18.94
C LEU A 273 13.64 -7.22 -19.97
N LYS A 274 14.79 -7.68 -19.48
CA LYS A 274 15.76 -8.49 -20.22
C LYS A 274 15.16 -9.88 -20.52
N PRO A 275 15.74 -10.68 -21.44
CA PRO A 275 15.44 -12.12 -21.52
C PRO A 275 15.59 -12.78 -20.13
N ASN A 276 14.69 -13.67 -19.76
CA ASN A 276 14.61 -14.32 -18.43
C ASN A 276 14.44 -13.37 -17.23
N GLY A 277 14.10 -12.10 -17.49
CA GLY A 277 13.82 -11.14 -16.43
C GLY A 277 12.46 -11.37 -15.79
N THR A 278 12.32 -10.89 -14.55
CA THR A 278 11.13 -11.08 -13.70
C THR A 278 10.44 -9.75 -13.42
N PHE A 279 9.12 -9.72 -13.52
CA PHE A 279 8.28 -8.63 -13.05
C PHE A 279 7.40 -9.10 -11.90
N LEU A 280 7.39 -8.34 -10.78
CA LEU A 280 6.55 -8.59 -9.63
C LEU A 280 5.69 -7.36 -9.34
N PHE A 281 4.39 -7.55 -9.14
CA PHE A 281 3.54 -6.53 -8.54
C PHE A 281 2.67 -7.13 -7.44
N ALA A 282 2.31 -6.29 -6.47
CA ALA A 282 1.50 -6.69 -5.33
C ALA A 282 0.25 -5.82 -5.22
N ASN A 283 -0.79 -6.38 -4.61
CA ASN A 283 -2.03 -5.69 -4.28
C ASN A 283 -2.61 -6.24 -2.98
N TYR A 284 -3.20 -5.36 -2.16
CA TYR A 284 -3.99 -5.83 -1.02
C TYR A 284 -5.20 -6.62 -1.49
N ALA A 285 -5.47 -7.72 -0.81
CA ALA A 285 -6.54 -8.65 -1.13
C ALA A 285 -7.90 -8.15 -0.63
N GLU A 286 -8.95 -8.55 -1.32
CA GLU A 286 -10.32 -8.46 -0.79
C GLU A 286 -10.44 -9.24 0.52
N GLY A 287 -11.31 -8.77 1.42
CA GLY A 287 -11.54 -9.41 2.72
C GLY A 287 -10.47 -9.12 3.77
N THR A 288 -9.58 -8.15 3.55
CA THR A 288 -8.63 -7.67 4.56
C THR A 288 -9.38 -7.21 5.81
N PRO A 289 -9.13 -7.81 7.01
CA PRO A 289 -10.01 -7.64 8.18
C PRO A 289 -9.95 -6.28 8.86
N ASP A 290 -8.97 -5.46 8.55
CA ASP A 290 -8.82 -4.10 9.07
C ASP A 290 -9.20 -3.01 8.04
N ALA A 291 -9.81 -3.37 6.90
CA ALA A 291 -10.22 -2.43 5.86
C ALA A 291 -11.15 -1.33 6.41
N GLY A 292 -12.13 -1.71 7.24
CA GLY A 292 -13.05 -0.75 7.83
C GLY A 292 -12.37 0.32 8.69
N TYR A 293 -11.38 -0.04 9.51
CA TYR A 293 -10.60 0.91 10.32
C TYR A 293 -9.70 1.78 9.45
N ARG A 294 -9.05 1.17 8.46
CA ARG A 294 -8.19 1.87 7.52
C ARG A 294 -8.94 2.95 6.74
N GLU A 295 -10.16 2.64 6.29
CA GLU A 295 -10.98 3.58 5.52
C GLU A 295 -11.64 4.65 6.38
N THR A 296 -11.99 4.35 7.63
CA THR A 296 -12.61 5.32 8.55
C THR A 296 -11.57 6.19 9.24
N PHE A 297 -10.76 5.63 10.12
CA PHE A 297 -9.89 6.38 11.02
C PHE A 297 -8.51 6.70 10.47
N MET A 298 -8.03 5.93 9.49
CA MET A 298 -6.80 6.26 8.78
C MET A 298 -7.06 7.04 7.48
N ASP A 299 -8.32 7.17 7.05
CA ASP A 299 -8.72 7.78 5.77
C ASP A 299 -7.85 7.29 4.59
N TRP A 300 -7.63 5.97 4.58
CA TRP A 300 -6.76 5.29 3.63
C TRP A 300 -7.53 4.20 2.86
N VAL A 301 -8.09 4.61 1.73
CA VAL A 301 -8.85 3.74 0.83
C VAL A 301 -7.93 3.11 -0.21
N LEU A 302 -8.09 1.81 -0.46
CA LEU A 302 -7.33 1.05 -1.45
C LEU A 302 -8.29 0.30 -2.40
N LEU A 303 -7.85 0.09 -3.63
CA LEU A 303 -8.50 -0.82 -4.56
C LEU A 303 -8.08 -2.25 -4.22
N LEU A 304 -8.89 -2.92 -3.43
CA LEU A 304 -8.68 -4.32 -3.08
C LEU A 304 -8.96 -5.20 -4.31
N ARG A 305 -8.23 -6.32 -4.45
CA ARG A 305 -8.37 -7.24 -5.58
C ARG A 305 -8.52 -8.68 -5.12
N SER A 306 -9.32 -9.43 -5.89
CA SER A 306 -9.37 -10.88 -5.83
C SER A 306 -8.22 -11.51 -6.63
N GLU A 307 -7.98 -12.79 -6.44
CA GLU A 307 -7.04 -13.55 -7.26
C GLU A 307 -7.43 -13.51 -8.74
N VAL A 308 -8.73 -13.52 -9.04
CA VAL A 308 -9.27 -13.41 -10.40
C VAL A 308 -8.89 -12.05 -11.02
N ASP A 309 -8.99 -10.97 -10.27
CA ASP A 309 -8.63 -9.64 -10.78
C ASP A 309 -7.12 -9.53 -11.08
N MET A 310 -6.29 -10.15 -10.25
CA MET A 310 -4.84 -10.23 -10.51
C MET A 310 -4.55 -11.01 -11.80
N TRP A 311 -5.20 -12.17 -11.99
CA TRP A 311 -5.10 -12.93 -13.24
C TRP A 311 -5.65 -12.16 -14.44
N ASN A 312 -6.71 -11.39 -14.29
CA ASN A 312 -7.27 -10.55 -15.36
C ASN A 312 -6.25 -9.49 -15.82
N ILE A 313 -5.51 -8.87 -14.89
CA ILE A 313 -4.42 -7.95 -15.24
C ILE A 313 -3.32 -8.69 -16.00
N VAL A 314 -2.85 -9.84 -15.50
CA VAL A 314 -1.79 -10.63 -16.15
C VAL A 314 -2.21 -11.05 -17.56
N ASN A 315 -3.38 -11.67 -17.70
CA ASN A 315 -3.85 -12.21 -18.98
C ASN A 315 -4.15 -11.12 -20.03
N ALA A 316 -4.59 -9.93 -19.58
CA ALA A 316 -4.76 -8.78 -20.47
C ALA A 316 -3.43 -8.11 -20.86
N SER A 317 -2.31 -8.43 -20.18
CA SER A 317 -1.03 -7.76 -20.37
C SER A 317 -0.07 -8.49 -21.28
N VAL A 318 -0.16 -9.83 -21.38
CA VAL A 318 0.82 -10.65 -22.08
C VAL A 318 0.21 -11.95 -22.61
N ASP A 319 0.76 -12.46 -23.72
CA ASP A 319 0.49 -13.83 -24.17
C ASP A 319 1.18 -14.82 -23.22
N ARG A 320 0.38 -15.66 -22.58
CA ARG A 320 0.84 -16.68 -21.61
C ARG A 320 1.83 -17.69 -22.18
N ASN A 321 1.87 -17.86 -23.49
CA ASN A 321 2.84 -18.74 -24.14
C ASN A 321 4.27 -18.16 -24.12
N THR A 322 4.42 -16.86 -23.91
CA THR A 322 5.71 -16.14 -23.92
C THR A 322 6.30 -15.94 -22.53
N VAL A 323 5.57 -16.28 -21.48
CA VAL A 323 5.95 -16.06 -20.08
C VAL A 323 5.58 -17.24 -19.21
N GLU A 324 6.24 -17.37 -18.09
CA GLU A 324 5.74 -18.05 -16.90
C GLU A 324 5.11 -17.02 -15.97
N ALA A 325 3.91 -17.31 -15.44
CA ALA A 325 3.26 -16.41 -14.50
C ALA A 325 2.55 -17.17 -13.39
N ARG A 326 2.61 -16.61 -12.19
CA ARG A 326 1.91 -17.11 -11.01
C ARG A 326 1.27 -15.96 -10.24
N VAL A 327 0.13 -16.25 -9.64
CA VAL A 327 -0.54 -15.39 -8.67
C VAL A 327 -0.68 -16.19 -7.38
N PHE A 328 -0.34 -15.58 -6.26
CA PHE A 328 -0.41 -16.27 -4.96
C PHE A 328 -0.63 -15.27 -3.83
N PHE A 329 -1.19 -15.75 -2.73
CA PHE A 329 -1.35 -14.97 -1.51
C PHE A 329 -0.07 -15.01 -0.67
N GLY A 330 0.21 -13.92 0.04
CA GLY A 330 1.14 -13.93 1.17
C GLY A 330 0.66 -14.82 2.32
N GLU A 331 1.49 -15.01 3.33
CA GLU A 331 1.28 -15.97 4.42
C GLU A 331 -0.06 -15.74 5.15
N ASN A 332 -0.39 -14.50 5.47
CA ASN A 332 -1.63 -14.15 6.16
C ASN A 332 -2.80 -13.81 5.20
N ARG A 333 -2.62 -14.02 3.91
CA ARG A 333 -3.60 -13.82 2.84
C ARG A 333 -4.15 -12.39 2.67
N ASN A 334 -3.48 -11.39 3.20
CA ASN A 334 -3.88 -9.97 3.04
C ASN A 334 -3.27 -9.29 1.83
N VAL A 335 -2.25 -9.87 1.22
CA VAL A 335 -1.62 -9.36 -0.01
C VAL A 335 -1.56 -10.48 -1.05
N LEU A 336 -1.90 -10.11 -2.28
CA LEU A 336 -1.72 -10.92 -3.49
C LEU A 336 -0.50 -10.45 -4.25
N TYR A 337 0.27 -11.40 -4.75
CA TYR A 337 1.43 -11.17 -5.60
C TYR A 337 1.19 -11.77 -6.98
N ALA A 338 1.56 -11.03 -8.02
CA ALA A 338 1.69 -11.56 -9.37
C ALA A 338 3.16 -11.51 -9.78
N VAL A 339 3.71 -12.63 -10.18
CA VAL A 339 5.08 -12.78 -10.66
C VAL A 339 5.03 -13.27 -12.09
N ILE A 340 5.70 -12.56 -13.00
CA ILE A 340 5.73 -12.85 -14.43
C ILE A 340 7.20 -12.95 -14.84
N GLU A 341 7.62 -14.11 -15.29
CA GLU A 341 8.98 -14.38 -15.79
C GLU A 341 8.94 -14.47 -17.31
N LYS A 342 9.73 -13.63 -17.97
CA LYS A 342 9.84 -13.62 -19.42
C LYS A 342 10.69 -14.80 -19.88
N ARG A 343 10.17 -15.59 -20.83
CA ARG A 343 10.96 -16.65 -21.45
C ARG A 343 12.07 -16.04 -22.32
N GLY A 344 13.26 -16.69 -22.30
CA GLY A 344 14.43 -16.25 -23.06
C GLY A 344 14.28 -16.42 -24.58
#